data_49b5b37573de840665e85f542b09c78c
#
_entry.id   49b5b37573de840665e85f542b09c78c
#
_cell.length_a   1.000
_cell.length_b   1.000
_cell.length_c   1.000
_cell.angle_alpha   90.00
_cell.angle_beta   90.00
_cell.angle_gamma   90.00
#
_symmetry.space_group_name_H-M   'P 1'
#
loop_
_entity.id
_entity.type
_entity.pdbx_description
1 polymer ?
#
loop_
_entity_poly.entity_id
_entity_poly.type
_entity_poly.pdbx_seq_one_letter_code
_entity_poly.pdbx_strand_id
1 'polypeptide(L)'
;AYYNPTTNEICFPAAILQPPFFDPTADDAMNYGGIGGVIGHEMSHGFDDQGSQFDKTGNQHNWWTAADKKNFEARTKILVDHFNKIELAGKKVNGQMTLGENIGDNGGLNIAFRALQNVMKTEKLGVKDGFTPEQRFFLAWARVWAGNARPEYLQYLMTVDVHSPNEARVNGALPMVDSWYKAFNIKKSDKLFVPKNKRAHIW
;
A
#
# COMPACT_ATOMS: atom_id res chain seq x y z
N ALA A 1 -9.67 3.31 9.37
CA ALA A 1 -8.40 3.55 10.09
C ALA A 1 -7.86 4.92 9.73
N TYR A 2 -6.99 5.46 10.54
CA TYR A 2 -6.28 6.70 10.21
C TYR A 2 -4.99 6.85 11.06
N TYR A 3 -4.05 7.62 10.54
CA TYR A 3 -2.93 8.17 11.28
C TYR A 3 -3.19 9.66 11.59
N ASN A 4 -2.89 10.08 12.82
CA ASN A 4 -2.96 11.49 13.22
C ASN A 4 -1.55 12.03 13.49
N PRO A 5 -0.99 12.90 12.63
CA PRO A 5 0.37 13.40 12.83
C PRO A 5 0.51 14.33 14.04
N THR A 6 -0.56 14.99 14.47
CA THR A 6 -0.50 15.92 15.62
C THR A 6 -0.42 15.23 16.96
N THR A 7 -0.84 13.96 17.04
CA THR A 7 -0.75 13.11 18.25
C THR A 7 0.20 11.94 18.06
N ASN A 8 0.71 11.76 16.82
CA ASN A 8 1.57 10.64 16.42
C ASN A 8 0.96 9.29 16.80
N GLU A 9 -0.29 9.08 16.43
CA GLU A 9 -1.06 7.87 16.75
C GLU A 9 -1.74 7.28 15.51
N ILE A 10 -1.92 5.95 15.51
CA ILE A 10 -2.75 5.23 14.56
C ILE A 10 -4.04 4.77 15.26
N CYS A 11 -5.16 4.81 14.55
CA CYS A 11 -6.46 4.42 15.08
C CYS A 11 -7.17 3.44 14.17
N PHE A 12 -7.69 2.36 14.76
CA PHE A 12 -8.48 1.33 14.10
C PHE A 12 -9.85 1.25 14.76
N PRO A 13 -10.88 1.94 14.24
CA PRO A 13 -12.24 1.78 14.70
C PRO A 13 -12.69 0.31 14.63
N ALA A 14 -13.48 -0.14 15.60
CA ALA A 14 -13.91 -1.55 15.67
C ALA A 14 -14.61 -2.04 14.38
N ALA A 15 -15.25 -1.13 13.64
CA ALA A 15 -15.93 -1.43 12.39
C ALA A 15 -15.03 -1.98 11.28
N ILE A 16 -13.74 -1.64 11.26
CA ILE A 16 -12.81 -2.20 10.27
C ILE A 16 -12.33 -3.62 10.62
N LEU A 17 -12.46 -4.03 11.90
CA LEU A 17 -11.99 -5.32 12.40
C LEU A 17 -12.99 -6.44 12.08
N GLN A 18 -13.37 -6.55 10.81
CA GLN A 18 -14.28 -7.55 10.26
C GLN A 18 -13.93 -7.84 8.79
N PRO A 19 -14.41 -8.95 8.21
CA PRO A 19 -14.22 -9.22 6.79
C PRO A 19 -14.66 -8.05 5.89
N PRO A 20 -13.90 -7.75 4.83
CA PRO A 20 -12.77 -8.52 4.31
C PRO A 20 -11.39 -8.13 4.92
N PHE A 21 -11.32 -7.18 5.84
CA PHE A 21 -10.07 -6.70 6.43
C PHE A 21 -9.48 -7.67 7.45
N PHE A 22 -10.32 -8.14 8.39
CA PHE A 22 -9.94 -9.08 9.43
C PHE A 22 -11.00 -10.15 9.62
N ASP A 23 -10.57 -11.42 9.72
CA ASP A 23 -11.42 -12.55 10.03
C ASP A 23 -10.67 -13.46 11.03
N PRO A 24 -11.16 -13.61 12.29
CA PRO A 24 -10.49 -14.45 13.29
C PRO A 24 -10.45 -15.93 12.91
N THR A 25 -11.23 -16.34 11.90
CA THR A 25 -11.28 -17.73 11.40
C THR A 25 -10.44 -17.95 10.16
N ALA A 26 -9.97 -16.87 9.52
CA ALA A 26 -9.07 -16.95 8.36
C ALA A 26 -7.63 -17.31 8.79
N ASP A 27 -6.83 -17.78 7.84
CA ASP A 27 -5.42 -17.99 8.10
C ASP A 27 -4.64 -16.65 8.16
N ASP A 28 -3.49 -16.69 8.84
CA ASP A 28 -2.67 -15.49 9.07
C ASP A 28 -2.29 -14.78 7.78
N ALA A 29 -1.98 -15.51 6.70
CA ALA A 29 -1.61 -14.88 5.44
C ALA A 29 -2.73 -13.96 4.91
N MET A 30 -3.99 -14.35 5.10
CA MET A 30 -5.14 -13.52 4.72
C MET A 30 -5.25 -12.27 5.62
N ASN A 31 -5.12 -12.43 6.94
CA ASN A 31 -5.19 -11.30 7.87
C ASN A 31 -4.01 -10.35 7.74
N TYR A 32 -2.80 -10.87 7.50
CA TYR A 32 -1.63 -10.03 7.21
C TYR A 32 -1.78 -9.26 5.89
N GLY A 33 -2.41 -9.85 4.87
CA GLY A 33 -2.67 -9.18 3.60
C GLY A 33 -3.84 -8.19 3.64
N GLY A 34 -4.80 -8.41 4.54
CA GLY A 34 -5.95 -7.53 4.79
C GLY A 34 -5.60 -6.42 5.79
N ILE A 35 -6.00 -6.63 7.05
CA ILE A 35 -5.80 -5.62 8.12
C ILE A 35 -4.31 -5.35 8.39
N GLY A 36 -3.43 -6.33 8.22
CA GLY A 36 -1.98 -6.13 8.37
C GLY A 36 -1.44 -5.11 7.37
N GLY A 37 -1.88 -5.18 6.11
CA GLY A 37 -1.56 -4.18 5.08
C GLY A 37 -2.02 -2.78 5.50
N VAL A 38 -3.22 -2.66 6.06
CA VAL A 38 -3.76 -1.37 6.55
C VAL A 38 -2.98 -0.88 7.78
N ILE A 39 -2.62 -1.74 8.72
CA ILE A 39 -1.78 -1.36 9.88
C ILE A 39 -0.45 -0.78 9.41
N GLY A 40 0.22 -1.45 8.47
CA GLY A 40 1.47 -0.93 7.91
C GLY A 40 1.28 0.36 7.11
N HIS A 41 0.14 0.53 6.43
CA HIS A 41 -0.26 1.74 5.73
C HIS A 41 -0.36 2.93 6.70
N GLU A 42 -1.12 2.81 7.78
CA GLU A 42 -1.25 3.87 8.78
C GLU A 42 0.09 4.20 9.47
N MET A 43 0.92 3.19 9.76
CA MET A 43 2.27 3.43 10.28
C MET A 43 3.13 4.22 9.30
N SER A 44 2.97 3.98 7.99
CA SER A 44 3.74 4.65 6.93
C SER A 44 3.37 6.12 6.76
N HIS A 45 2.14 6.53 7.13
CA HIS A 45 1.72 7.92 7.08
C HIS A 45 2.55 8.85 7.99
N GLY A 46 3.16 8.34 9.07
CA GLY A 46 4.10 9.11 9.88
C GLY A 46 5.37 9.54 9.11
N PHE A 47 5.63 8.93 7.95
CA PHE A 47 6.82 9.11 7.14
C PHE A 47 6.51 9.41 5.66
N ASP A 48 5.26 9.71 5.32
CA ASP A 48 4.88 10.13 3.98
C ASP A 48 5.23 11.62 3.73
N ASP A 49 4.81 12.18 2.61
CA ASP A 49 5.11 13.55 2.22
C ASP A 49 4.45 14.61 3.12
N GLN A 50 3.41 14.26 3.86
CA GLN A 50 2.73 15.14 4.82
C GLN A 50 3.16 14.83 6.26
N GLY A 51 3.08 13.57 6.70
CA GLY A 51 3.40 13.16 8.06
C GLY A 51 4.86 13.39 8.42
N SER A 52 5.77 13.26 7.45
CA SER A 52 7.19 13.56 7.62
C SER A 52 7.50 15.02 7.98
N GLN A 53 6.53 15.93 7.88
CA GLN A 53 6.66 17.31 8.32
C GLN A 53 6.42 17.51 9.83
N PHE A 54 5.99 16.46 10.52
CA PHE A 54 5.74 16.47 11.96
C PHE A 54 6.81 15.69 12.71
N ASP A 55 7.20 16.17 13.86
CA ASP A 55 8.09 15.45 14.78
C ASP A 55 7.32 14.41 15.62
N LYS A 56 8.05 13.61 16.38
CA LYS A 56 7.46 12.55 17.23
C LYS A 56 6.50 13.05 18.32
N THR A 57 6.46 14.34 18.56
CA THR A 57 5.58 14.98 19.56
C THR A 57 4.40 15.70 18.90
N GLY A 58 4.24 15.58 17.59
CA GLY A 58 3.13 16.14 16.84
C GLY A 58 3.30 17.61 16.46
N ASN A 59 4.48 18.19 16.64
CA ASN A 59 4.73 19.55 16.20
C ASN A 59 5.17 19.57 14.74
N GLN A 60 4.67 20.51 13.96
CA GLN A 60 5.14 20.74 12.60
C GLN A 60 6.58 21.31 12.68
N HIS A 61 7.55 20.45 12.45
CA HIS A 61 8.97 20.75 12.57
C HIS A 61 9.77 19.96 11.54
N ASN A 62 10.59 20.67 10.77
CA ASN A 62 11.50 20.01 9.83
C ASN A 62 12.66 19.33 10.58
N TRP A 63 12.62 18.01 10.67
CA TRP A 63 13.65 17.18 11.30
C TRP A 63 14.52 16.44 10.29
N TRP A 64 14.23 16.58 9.00
CA TRP A 64 14.98 15.96 7.91
C TRP A 64 16.25 16.72 7.60
N THR A 65 17.35 16.00 7.32
CA THR A 65 18.49 16.62 6.67
C THR A 65 18.18 16.93 5.20
N ALA A 66 18.89 17.85 4.59
CA ALA A 66 18.73 18.15 3.17
C ALA A 66 19.00 16.91 2.28
N ALA A 67 19.93 16.04 2.70
CA ALA A 67 20.25 14.79 2.00
C ALA A 67 19.10 13.79 2.10
N ASP A 68 18.50 13.60 3.29
CA ASP A 68 17.37 12.69 3.49
C ASP A 68 16.16 13.14 2.67
N LYS A 69 15.83 14.44 2.72
CA LYS A 69 14.73 15.02 1.94
C LYS A 69 14.93 14.78 0.45
N LYS A 70 16.12 15.06 -0.08
CA LYS A 70 16.45 14.84 -1.51
C LYS A 70 16.31 13.36 -1.89
N ASN A 71 16.78 12.45 -1.04
CA ASN A 71 16.67 11.02 -1.29
C ASN A 71 15.21 10.54 -1.25
N PHE A 72 14.43 11.03 -0.31
CA PHE A 72 12.99 10.75 -0.21
C PHE A 72 12.25 11.23 -1.46
N GLU A 73 12.45 12.48 -1.88
CA GLU A 73 11.83 13.06 -3.07
C GLU A 73 12.19 12.27 -4.35
N ALA A 74 13.44 11.83 -4.47
CA ALA A 74 13.85 11.01 -5.62
C ALA A 74 13.17 9.65 -5.66
N ARG A 75 12.94 9.02 -4.50
CA ARG A 75 12.25 7.72 -4.39
C ARG A 75 10.74 7.87 -4.61
N THR A 76 10.12 8.87 -3.99
CA THR A 76 8.67 9.12 -4.11
C THR A 76 8.27 9.55 -5.52
N LYS A 77 9.16 10.26 -6.23
CA LYS A 77 8.95 10.58 -7.65
C LYS A 77 8.69 9.35 -8.51
N ILE A 78 9.27 8.20 -8.18
CA ILE A 78 9.00 6.94 -8.90
C ILE A 78 7.53 6.56 -8.78
N LEU A 79 6.92 6.69 -7.59
CA LEU A 79 5.50 6.46 -7.39
C LEU A 79 4.66 7.46 -8.17
N VAL A 80 4.95 8.75 -8.06
CA VAL A 80 4.24 9.80 -8.81
C VAL A 80 4.24 9.49 -10.32
N ASP A 81 5.42 9.22 -10.89
CA ASP A 81 5.56 8.94 -12.31
C ASP A 81 4.86 7.63 -12.74
N HIS A 82 4.77 6.65 -11.84
CA HIS A 82 4.07 5.39 -12.09
C HIS A 82 2.56 5.59 -12.07
N PHE A 83 2.01 6.19 -11.03
CA PHE A 83 0.56 6.39 -10.89
C PHE A 83 0.00 7.36 -11.93
N ASN A 84 0.75 8.38 -12.36
CA ASN A 84 0.37 9.26 -13.45
C ASN A 84 0.14 8.55 -14.81
N LYS A 85 0.60 7.30 -14.96
CA LYS A 85 0.39 6.50 -16.18
C LYS A 85 -0.87 5.66 -16.14
N ILE A 86 -1.45 5.49 -14.95
CA ILE A 86 -2.66 4.69 -14.77
C ILE A 86 -3.85 5.50 -15.25
N GLU A 87 -4.62 4.92 -16.16
CA GLU A 87 -5.84 5.52 -16.70
C GLU A 87 -7.05 4.65 -16.35
N LEU A 88 -8.04 5.24 -15.71
CA LEU A 88 -9.28 4.58 -15.29
C LEU A 88 -10.47 5.46 -15.68
N ALA A 89 -11.51 4.88 -16.22
CA ALA A 89 -12.70 5.59 -16.70
C ALA A 89 -12.38 6.78 -17.64
N GLY A 90 -11.34 6.66 -18.48
CA GLY A 90 -10.93 7.72 -19.41
C GLY A 90 -10.20 8.91 -18.77
N LYS A 91 -9.76 8.79 -17.51
CA LYS A 91 -9.02 9.83 -16.78
C LYS A 91 -7.75 9.24 -16.15
N LYS A 92 -6.66 10.01 -16.17
CA LYS A 92 -5.43 9.63 -15.49
C LYS A 92 -5.49 9.89 -14.00
N VAL A 93 -4.92 8.98 -13.21
CA VAL A 93 -4.68 9.20 -11.78
C VAL A 93 -3.72 10.37 -11.59
N ASN A 94 -3.97 11.21 -10.62
CA ASN A 94 -3.04 12.27 -10.21
C ASN A 94 -2.08 11.72 -9.15
N GLY A 95 -0.94 11.20 -9.60
CA GLY A 95 0.04 10.57 -8.71
C GLY A 95 0.65 11.53 -7.68
N GLN A 96 0.63 12.85 -7.91
CA GLN A 96 1.08 13.82 -6.91
C GLN A 96 0.02 14.04 -5.82
N MET A 97 -1.25 14.14 -6.19
CA MET A 97 -2.36 14.27 -5.24
C MET A 97 -2.52 13.04 -4.35
N THR A 98 -2.27 11.85 -4.92
CA THR A 98 -2.42 10.57 -4.23
C THR A 98 -1.10 10.05 -3.63
N LEU A 99 -0.06 10.87 -3.57
CA LEU A 99 1.29 10.41 -3.19
C LEU A 99 1.34 9.84 -1.78
N GLY A 100 0.80 10.52 -0.77
CA GLY A 100 0.82 10.06 0.62
C GLY A 100 0.16 8.68 0.76
N GLU A 101 -1.00 8.50 0.15
CA GLU A 101 -1.73 7.23 0.15
C GLU A 101 -0.97 6.12 -0.59
N ASN A 102 -0.33 6.44 -1.71
CA ASN A 102 0.48 5.47 -2.45
C ASN A 102 1.77 5.08 -1.69
N ILE A 103 2.34 5.99 -0.90
CA ILE A 103 3.44 5.69 0.03
C ILE A 103 2.94 4.75 1.14
N GLY A 104 1.76 5.06 1.72
CA GLY A 104 1.09 4.22 2.70
C GLY A 104 0.89 2.78 2.22
N ASP A 105 0.33 2.61 1.02
CA ASP A 105 0.12 1.28 0.42
C ASP A 105 1.45 0.55 0.15
N ASN A 106 2.45 1.24 -0.40
CA ASN A 106 3.76 0.64 -0.66
C ASN A 106 4.46 0.22 0.64
N GLY A 107 4.48 1.10 1.64
CA GLY A 107 5.03 0.81 2.97
C GLY A 107 4.27 -0.32 3.66
N GLY A 108 2.94 -0.21 3.70
CA GLY A 108 2.04 -1.17 4.32
C GLY A 108 2.21 -2.59 3.80
N LEU A 109 2.21 -2.76 2.48
CA LEU A 109 2.43 -4.06 1.84
C LEU A 109 3.80 -4.65 2.17
N ASN A 110 4.87 -3.86 2.14
CA ASN A 110 6.21 -4.35 2.43
C ASN A 110 6.37 -4.71 3.92
N ILE A 111 5.87 -3.88 4.84
CA ILE A 111 5.95 -4.10 6.30
C ILE A 111 5.13 -5.34 6.68
N ALA A 112 3.88 -5.43 6.25
CA ALA A 112 2.98 -6.54 6.57
C ALA A 112 3.48 -7.86 5.96
N PHE A 113 4.00 -7.85 4.73
CA PHE A 113 4.59 -9.04 4.13
C PHE A 113 5.83 -9.52 4.88
N ARG A 114 6.68 -8.62 5.33
CA ARG A 114 7.85 -8.96 6.17
C ARG A 114 7.42 -9.55 7.51
N ALA A 115 6.34 -9.04 8.10
CA ALA A 115 5.76 -9.57 9.32
C ALA A 115 5.24 -11.00 9.10
N LEU A 116 4.50 -11.26 8.00
CA LEU A 116 4.09 -12.60 7.61
C LEU A 116 5.28 -13.55 7.43
N GLN A 117 6.36 -13.08 6.77
CA GLN A 117 7.57 -13.90 6.62
C GLN A 117 8.21 -14.29 7.95
N ASN A 118 8.09 -13.45 8.99
CA ASN A 118 8.57 -13.80 10.33
C ASN A 118 7.71 -14.89 10.97
N VAL A 119 6.38 -14.83 10.84
CA VAL A 119 5.46 -15.89 11.28
C VAL A 119 5.81 -17.22 10.59
N MET A 120 6.03 -17.19 9.28
CA MET A 120 6.36 -18.40 8.49
C MET A 120 7.68 -19.08 8.87
N LYS A 121 8.55 -18.43 9.67
CA LYS A 121 9.74 -19.08 10.23
C LYS A 121 9.42 -20.06 11.34
N THR A 122 8.34 -19.83 12.07
CA THR A 122 7.91 -20.62 13.23
C THR A 122 6.66 -21.44 12.95
N GLU A 123 5.84 -21.01 12.00
CA GLU A 123 4.57 -21.64 11.67
C GLU A 123 4.52 -22.14 10.23
N LYS A 124 3.95 -23.32 10.04
CA LYS A 124 3.75 -23.92 8.71
C LYS A 124 2.35 -23.59 8.20
N LEU A 125 2.22 -22.50 7.47
CA LEU A 125 0.93 -22.07 6.93
C LEU A 125 0.45 -22.90 5.73
N GLY A 126 1.32 -23.65 5.08
CA GLY A 126 0.99 -24.56 3.97
C GLY A 126 0.29 -23.92 2.77
N VAL A 127 0.02 -24.72 1.76
CA VAL A 127 -0.81 -24.34 0.61
C VAL A 127 -2.28 -24.56 0.97
N LYS A 128 -3.16 -23.58 0.69
CA LYS A 128 -4.61 -23.68 0.83
C LYS A 128 -5.28 -23.22 -0.45
N ASP A 129 -6.28 -23.95 -0.92
CA ASP A 129 -7.01 -23.67 -2.15
C ASP A 129 -6.10 -23.46 -3.38
N GLY A 130 -4.98 -24.17 -3.42
CA GLY A 130 -3.98 -24.08 -4.49
C GLY A 130 -3.03 -22.87 -4.39
N PHE A 131 -3.14 -22.01 -3.35
CA PHE A 131 -2.31 -20.83 -3.17
C PHE A 131 -1.33 -20.97 -2.01
N THR A 132 -0.09 -20.49 -2.23
CA THR A 132 0.90 -20.36 -1.16
C THR A 132 0.49 -19.26 -0.16
N PRO A 133 1.07 -19.22 1.06
CA PRO A 133 0.81 -18.13 2.00
C PRO A 133 1.10 -16.75 1.41
N GLU A 134 2.19 -16.61 0.64
CA GLU A 134 2.55 -15.34 0.01
C GLU A 134 1.53 -14.92 -1.05
N GLN A 135 1.01 -15.87 -1.82
CA GLN A 135 -0.06 -15.58 -2.79
C GLN A 135 -1.35 -15.18 -2.09
N ARG A 136 -1.75 -15.88 -1.01
CA ARG A 136 -2.93 -15.53 -0.23
C ARG A 136 -2.84 -14.13 0.38
N PHE A 137 -1.66 -13.71 0.84
CA PHE A 137 -1.42 -12.34 1.31
C PHE A 137 -1.82 -11.30 0.25
N PHE A 138 -1.30 -11.41 -0.96
CA PHE A 138 -1.61 -10.44 -2.02
C PHE A 138 -3.06 -10.55 -2.53
N LEU A 139 -3.62 -11.76 -2.53
CA LEU A 139 -5.04 -11.96 -2.86
C LEU A 139 -5.96 -11.33 -1.82
N ALA A 140 -5.60 -11.38 -0.53
CA ALA A 140 -6.35 -10.70 0.53
C ALA A 140 -6.32 -9.18 0.36
N TRP A 141 -5.16 -8.60 0.07
CA TRP A 141 -5.07 -7.17 -0.29
C TRP A 141 -5.97 -6.80 -1.47
N ALA A 142 -5.92 -7.58 -2.55
CA ALA A 142 -6.78 -7.33 -3.70
C ALA A 142 -8.28 -7.45 -3.35
N ARG A 143 -8.64 -8.38 -2.47
CA ARG A 143 -10.02 -8.56 -1.99
C ARG A 143 -10.53 -7.38 -1.18
N VAL A 144 -9.68 -6.77 -0.35
CA VAL A 144 -10.03 -5.57 0.44
C VAL A 144 -10.50 -4.44 -0.47
N TRP A 145 -9.88 -4.29 -1.63
CA TRP A 145 -10.20 -3.22 -2.60
C TRP A 145 -11.19 -3.65 -3.69
N ALA A 146 -11.74 -4.87 -3.61
CA ALA A 146 -12.75 -5.32 -4.56
C ALA A 146 -14.01 -4.46 -4.46
N GLY A 147 -14.37 -3.81 -5.55
CA GLY A 147 -15.54 -2.93 -5.59
C GLY A 147 -15.77 -2.37 -6.99
N ASN A 148 -16.99 -1.93 -7.23
CA ASN A 148 -17.40 -1.31 -8.48
C ASN A 148 -17.89 0.12 -8.23
N ALA A 149 -17.50 1.04 -9.08
CA ALA A 149 -17.99 2.41 -9.08
C ALA A 149 -18.47 2.77 -10.50
N ARG A 150 -19.48 3.63 -10.58
CA ARG A 150 -19.91 4.20 -11.87
C ARG A 150 -18.78 5.08 -12.42
N PRO A 151 -18.55 5.09 -13.75
CA PRO A 151 -17.46 5.86 -14.34
C PRO A 151 -17.45 7.34 -13.94
N GLU A 152 -18.61 7.98 -13.90
CA GLU A 152 -18.74 9.40 -13.55
C GLU A 152 -18.36 9.66 -12.08
N TYR A 153 -18.75 8.77 -11.18
CA TYR A 153 -18.38 8.86 -9.77
C TYR A 153 -16.89 8.62 -9.55
N LEU A 154 -16.32 7.65 -10.28
CA LEU A 154 -14.88 7.40 -10.25
C LEU A 154 -14.09 8.62 -10.75
N GLN A 155 -14.51 9.23 -11.86
CA GLN A 155 -13.91 10.45 -12.38
C GLN A 155 -13.99 11.60 -11.37
N TYR A 156 -15.12 11.75 -10.65
CA TYR A 156 -15.27 12.74 -9.59
C TYR A 156 -14.27 12.47 -8.44
N LEU A 157 -14.22 11.26 -7.92
CA LEU A 157 -13.27 10.89 -6.85
C LEU A 157 -11.81 11.20 -7.27
N MET A 158 -11.43 10.89 -8.50
CA MET A 158 -10.08 11.19 -9.02
C MET A 158 -9.75 12.70 -9.09
N THR A 159 -10.70 13.58 -8.80
CA THR A 159 -10.47 15.04 -8.72
C THR A 159 -10.42 15.59 -7.30
N VAL A 160 -10.99 14.87 -6.32
CA VAL A 160 -11.17 15.39 -4.95
C VAL A 160 -10.61 14.50 -3.87
N ASP A 161 -10.44 13.20 -4.15
CA ASP A 161 -9.98 12.21 -3.17
C ASP A 161 -8.46 12.04 -3.26
N VAL A 162 -7.79 12.10 -2.11
CA VAL A 162 -6.34 11.86 -1.99
C VAL A 162 -5.98 10.39 -2.13
N HIS A 163 -6.96 9.48 -2.06
CA HIS A 163 -6.75 8.06 -2.33
C HIS A 163 -6.75 7.77 -3.82
N SER A 164 -5.86 6.89 -4.25
CA SER A 164 -5.97 6.29 -5.57
C SER A 164 -7.23 5.42 -5.66
N PRO A 165 -7.87 5.32 -6.85
CA PRO A 165 -8.99 4.40 -7.04
C PRO A 165 -8.64 2.97 -6.66
N ASN A 166 -9.63 2.19 -6.20
CA ASN A 166 -9.45 0.82 -5.71
C ASN A 166 -8.62 -0.05 -6.67
N GLU A 167 -8.90 0.01 -7.97
CA GLU A 167 -8.12 -0.74 -8.97
C GLU A 167 -6.64 -0.31 -8.98
N ALA A 168 -6.34 0.98 -8.80
CA ALA A 168 -4.97 1.49 -8.76
C ALA A 168 -4.27 1.12 -7.43
N ARG A 169 -5.00 1.01 -6.31
CA ARG A 169 -4.46 0.50 -5.04
C ARG A 169 -4.03 -0.98 -5.12
N VAL A 170 -4.53 -1.72 -6.10
CA VAL A 170 -4.09 -3.10 -6.41
C VAL A 170 -3.10 -3.10 -7.57
N ASN A 171 -3.56 -2.73 -8.77
CA ASN A 171 -2.80 -2.86 -10.00
C ASN A 171 -1.69 -1.80 -10.16
N GLY A 172 -1.74 -0.74 -9.40
CA GLY A 172 -0.68 0.27 -9.29
C GLY A 172 0.31 -0.03 -8.16
N ALA A 173 -0.18 -0.46 -6.98
CA ALA A 173 0.69 -0.69 -5.82
C ALA A 173 1.48 -2.01 -5.93
N LEU A 174 0.86 -3.13 -6.30
CA LEU A 174 1.53 -4.44 -6.36
C LEU A 174 2.75 -4.48 -7.29
N PRO A 175 2.76 -3.84 -8.47
CA PRO A 175 3.94 -3.77 -9.33
C PRO A 175 5.16 -3.06 -8.72
N MET A 176 4.99 -2.34 -7.60
CA MET A 176 6.08 -1.72 -6.86
C MET A 176 6.66 -2.63 -5.76
N VAL A 177 6.09 -3.82 -5.52
CA VAL A 177 6.45 -4.72 -4.41
C VAL A 177 7.21 -5.93 -4.93
N ASP A 178 8.51 -6.04 -4.63
CA ASP A 178 9.38 -7.12 -5.11
C ASP A 178 8.90 -8.54 -4.74
N SER A 179 8.29 -8.69 -3.56
CA SER A 179 7.78 -9.99 -3.08
C SER A 179 6.58 -10.49 -3.91
N TRP A 180 5.77 -9.59 -4.47
CA TRP A 180 4.68 -9.95 -5.38
C TRP A 180 5.20 -10.66 -6.64
N TYR A 181 6.31 -10.17 -7.21
CA TYR A 181 6.94 -10.82 -8.37
C TYR A 181 7.38 -12.25 -8.07
N LYS A 182 7.89 -12.50 -6.88
CA LYS A 182 8.30 -13.84 -6.44
C LYS A 182 7.10 -14.75 -6.21
N ALA A 183 6.06 -14.24 -5.52
CA ALA A 183 4.86 -15.01 -5.19
C ALA A 183 4.12 -15.52 -6.43
N PHE A 184 4.03 -14.71 -7.48
CA PHE A 184 3.31 -15.05 -8.72
C PHE A 184 4.22 -15.37 -9.91
N ASN A 185 5.54 -15.40 -9.70
CA ASN A 185 6.51 -15.67 -10.77
C ASN A 185 6.34 -14.73 -11.98
N ILE A 186 6.09 -13.44 -11.72
CA ILE A 186 5.81 -12.42 -12.74
C ILE A 186 6.99 -12.26 -13.68
N LYS A 187 6.70 -12.29 -14.97
CA LYS A 187 7.68 -12.23 -16.07
C LYS A 187 7.66 -10.86 -16.75
N LYS A 188 8.71 -10.57 -17.49
CA LYS A 188 8.83 -9.34 -18.28
C LYS A 188 7.72 -9.19 -19.34
N SER A 189 7.12 -10.29 -19.78
CA SER A 189 6.01 -10.31 -20.72
C SER A 189 4.65 -9.98 -20.10
N ASP A 190 4.54 -9.95 -18.76
CA ASP A 190 3.26 -9.77 -18.10
C ASP A 190 2.86 -8.29 -18.09
N LYS A 191 1.55 -8.03 -18.24
CA LYS A 191 1.00 -6.68 -18.43
C LYS A 191 1.39 -5.69 -17.32
N LEU A 192 1.47 -6.15 -16.07
CA LEU A 192 1.79 -5.30 -14.92
C LEU A 192 3.28 -5.32 -14.54
N PHE A 193 4.15 -5.87 -15.40
CA PHE A 193 5.58 -5.91 -15.13
C PHE A 193 6.20 -4.52 -15.12
N VAL A 194 6.88 -4.18 -14.02
CA VAL A 194 7.73 -2.99 -13.89
C VAL A 194 9.18 -3.44 -13.66
N PRO A 195 10.18 -2.96 -14.43
CA PRO A 195 11.58 -3.30 -14.20
C PRO A 195 12.03 -2.95 -12.79
N LYS A 196 12.88 -3.78 -12.17
CA LYS A 196 13.30 -3.63 -10.77
C LYS A 196 13.87 -2.24 -10.46
N ASN A 197 14.67 -1.67 -11.35
CA ASN A 197 15.25 -0.33 -11.19
C ASN A 197 14.23 0.83 -11.36
N LYS A 198 12.96 0.51 -11.64
CA LYS A 198 11.83 1.46 -11.73
C LYS A 198 10.78 1.19 -10.65
N ARG A 199 11.05 0.31 -9.68
CA ARG A 199 10.18 0.09 -8.52
C ARG A 199 10.58 1.04 -7.41
N ALA A 200 9.57 1.55 -6.69
CA ALA A 200 9.81 2.43 -5.56
C ALA A 200 10.25 1.61 -4.34
N HIS A 201 11.36 1.99 -3.74
CA HIS A 201 11.84 1.49 -2.46
C HIS A 201 11.98 2.70 -1.54
N ILE A 202 10.90 3.05 -0.85
CA ILE A 202 10.84 4.26 -0.02
C ILE A 202 11.61 4.01 1.28
N TRP A 203 11.36 2.86 1.91
CA TRP A 203 11.94 2.44 3.20
C TRP A 203 12.80 1.19 3.08
#